data_0f52039006d84e0f18e804c10ff7b0ab
#
_entry.id   0f52039006d84e0f18e804c10ff7b0ab
#
_cell.length_a   1.000
_cell.length_b   1.000
_cell.length_c   1.000
_cell.angle_alpha   90.00
_cell.angle_beta   90.00
_cell.angle_gamma   90.00
#
_symmetry.space_group_name_H-M   'P 1'
#
loop_
_entity.id
_entity.type
_entity.pdbx_description
1 polymer ?
#
loop_
_entity_poly.entity_id
_entity_poly.type
_entity_poly.pdbx_seq_one_letter_code
_entity_poly.pdbx_strand_id
1 'polypeptide(L)'
;ARNINKQFVTETRNMNVTVLGTEFLVSAYPKSSEQSVLLVSGKVEVEPLQGSRLVLSPNQRYVFNTTTQKSSLDSDVDPTLYTCWRENLLEIKDEPLGDVLKSIEAIYQTNFNYDWNELAQIRINGKLDVSVPLDELLDRLVRIAPIRLDGTRRKIILNNNR
;
A
#
# COMPACT_ATOMS: atom_id res chain seq x y z
N ALA A 1 19.35 -17.19 -2.78
CA ALA A 1 19.39 -18.49 -2.10
C ALA A 1 18.56 -18.43 -0.82
N ARG A 2 17.44 -19.18 -0.76
CA ARG A 2 16.55 -19.26 0.41
C ARG A 2 17.29 -20.06 1.50
N ASN A 3 17.77 -19.40 2.54
CA ASN A 3 18.34 -20.09 3.69
C ASN A 3 17.23 -20.27 4.75
N ILE A 4 16.62 -21.44 4.76
CA ILE A 4 15.43 -21.78 5.56
C ILE A 4 15.72 -21.77 7.08
N ASN A 5 16.99 -21.78 7.48
CA ASN A 5 17.42 -21.88 8.88
C ASN A 5 17.92 -20.58 9.48
N LYS A 6 17.88 -19.45 8.74
CA LYS A 6 18.33 -18.16 9.24
C LYS A 6 17.16 -17.22 9.45
N GLN A 7 16.88 -16.90 10.69
CA GLN A 7 15.92 -15.87 11.07
C GLN A 7 16.40 -14.51 10.55
N PHE A 8 15.53 -13.75 9.93
CA PHE A 8 15.79 -12.40 9.48
C PHE A 8 14.90 -11.44 10.28
N VAL A 9 15.51 -10.41 10.85
CA VAL A 9 14.83 -9.40 11.64
C VAL A 9 14.97 -8.04 10.96
N THR A 10 13.86 -7.36 10.75
CA THR A 10 13.81 -5.97 10.30
C THR A 10 13.34 -5.11 11.45
N GLU A 11 14.15 -4.14 11.83
CA GLU A 11 13.81 -3.16 12.88
C GLU A 11 13.33 -1.86 12.25
N THR A 12 12.21 -1.35 12.71
CA THR A 12 11.71 -0.02 12.39
C THR A 12 11.60 0.83 13.65
N ARG A 13 11.21 2.09 13.51
CA ARG A 13 11.05 2.98 14.67
C ARG A 13 10.00 2.48 15.68
N ASN A 14 8.97 1.74 15.24
CA ASN A 14 7.80 1.41 16.08
C ASN A 14 7.53 -0.09 16.18
N MET A 15 8.22 -0.93 15.43
CA MET A 15 8.02 -2.38 15.47
C MET A 15 9.26 -3.15 14.98
N ASN A 16 9.41 -4.38 15.49
CA ASN A 16 10.33 -5.38 14.98
C ASN A 16 9.54 -6.41 14.16
N VAL A 17 10.10 -6.83 13.04
CA VAL A 17 9.50 -7.81 12.14
C VAL A 17 10.45 -8.98 11.98
N THR A 18 10.00 -10.14 12.39
CA THR A 18 10.81 -11.37 12.39
C THR A 18 10.23 -12.37 11.40
N VAL A 19 11.09 -12.91 10.55
CA VAL A 19 10.66 -13.85 9.48
C VAL A 19 11.62 -15.02 9.32
N LEU A 20 11.09 -16.12 8.75
CA LEU A 20 11.85 -17.32 8.41
C LEU A 20 11.42 -17.81 7.02
N GLY A 21 12.25 -17.54 6.00
CA GLY A 21 12.00 -18.00 4.63
C GLY A 21 10.73 -17.42 3.99
N THR A 22 10.41 -16.17 4.25
CA THR A 22 9.15 -15.49 3.99
C THR A 22 9.29 -14.45 2.89
N GLU A 23 8.24 -14.23 2.11
CA GLU A 23 8.09 -13.07 1.23
C GLU A 23 7.12 -12.08 1.89
N PHE A 24 7.62 -10.88 2.15
CA PHE A 24 6.89 -9.85 2.86
C PHE A 24 7.35 -8.45 2.45
N LEU A 25 6.55 -7.46 2.72
CA LEU A 25 6.85 -6.06 2.50
C LEU A 25 6.76 -5.28 3.81
N VAL A 26 7.76 -4.46 4.09
CA VAL A 26 7.74 -3.47 5.19
C VAL A 26 7.76 -2.08 4.57
N SER A 27 6.79 -1.25 4.94
CA SER A 27 6.71 0.17 4.58
C SER A 27 6.82 1.00 5.87
N ALA A 28 7.94 1.71 6.03
CA ALA A 28 8.23 2.50 7.23
C ALA A 28 8.96 3.81 6.85
N TYR A 29 8.37 4.59 5.97
CA TYR A 29 8.96 5.85 5.51
C TYR A 29 8.92 6.93 6.61
N PRO A 30 10.00 7.70 6.81
CA PRO A 30 10.09 8.68 7.92
C PRO A 30 9.01 9.79 7.90
N LYS A 31 8.48 10.12 6.73
CA LYS A 31 7.45 11.15 6.56
C LYS A 31 6.02 10.59 6.51
N SER A 32 5.86 9.27 6.51
CA SER A 32 4.55 8.63 6.48
C SER A 32 3.93 8.62 7.87
N SER A 33 2.64 8.93 7.95
CA SER A 33 1.82 8.72 9.14
C SER A 33 1.49 7.26 9.38
N GLU A 34 1.77 6.38 8.41
CA GLU A 34 1.55 4.93 8.52
C GLU A 34 2.85 4.16 8.34
N GLN A 35 3.01 3.12 9.15
CA GLN A 35 3.97 2.05 8.94
C GLN A 35 3.20 0.75 8.77
N SER A 36 3.63 -0.12 7.87
CA SER A 36 2.90 -1.36 7.64
C SER A 36 3.80 -2.54 7.32
N VAL A 37 3.29 -3.73 7.61
CA VAL A 37 3.88 -5.02 7.26
C VAL A 37 2.83 -5.85 6.53
N LEU A 38 3.10 -6.22 5.28
CA LEU A 38 2.24 -7.09 4.48
C LEU A 38 2.93 -8.43 4.28
N LEU A 39 2.22 -9.51 4.55
CA LEU A 39 2.70 -10.86 4.28
C LEU A 39 2.18 -11.35 2.93
N VAL A 40 3.11 -11.69 2.03
CA VAL A 40 2.81 -12.29 0.73
C VAL A 40 2.78 -13.82 0.84
N SER A 41 3.83 -14.43 1.40
CA SER A 41 3.91 -15.87 1.58
C SER A 41 4.79 -16.25 2.77
N GLY A 42 4.46 -17.36 3.45
CA GLY A 42 5.18 -17.83 4.63
C GLY A 42 4.55 -17.39 5.94
N LYS A 43 5.35 -16.92 6.88
CA LYS A 43 4.91 -16.48 8.21
C LYS A 43 5.76 -15.28 8.69
N VAL A 44 5.11 -14.24 9.17
CA VAL A 44 5.74 -13.04 9.73
C VAL A 44 5.27 -12.85 11.16
N GLU A 45 6.20 -12.64 12.07
CA GLU A 45 5.93 -12.19 13.42
C GLU A 45 6.21 -10.68 13.51
N VAL A 46 5.21 -9.91 13.92
CA VAL A 46 5.31 -8.48 14.17
C VAL A 46 5.27 -8.25 15.68
N GLU A 47 6.27 -7.56 16.18
CA GLU A 47 6.39 -7.15 17.58
C GLU A 47 6.38 -5.62 17.65
N PRO A 48 5.20 -4.98 17.86
CA PRO A 48 5.13 -3.55 18.08
C PRO A 48 5.86 -3.16 19.36
N LEU A 49 6.49 -1.96 19.41
CA LEU A 49 7.07 -1.44 20.64
C LEU A 49 6.02 -1.18 21.73
N GLN A 50 4.77 -0.92 21.30
CA GLN A 50 3.61 -0.82 22.20
C GLN A 50 2.51 -1.74 21.67
N GLY A 51 2.10 -2.71 22.47
CA GLY A 51 1.07 -3.68 22.11
C GLY A 51 1.54 -5.12 22.20
N SER A 52 0.69 -6.03 21.76
CA SER A 52 0.96 -7.45 21.78
C SER A 52 1.63 -7.90 20.48
N ARG A 53 2.54 -8.85 20.59
CA ARG A 53 3.10 -9.58 19.46
C ARG A 53 2.00 -10.30 18.68
N LEU A 54 2.08 -10.26 17.35
CA LEU A 54 1.12 -10.93 16.48
C LEU A 54 1.84 -11.65 15.34
N VAL A 55 1.17 -12.68 14.82
CA VAL A 55 1.68 -13.46 13.67
C VAL A 55 0.72 -13.25 12.52
N LEU A 56 1.25 -12.79 11.37
CA LEU A 56 0.48 -12.60 10.15
C LEU A 56 0.38 -13.90 9.36
N SER A 57 -0.78 -14.10 8.76
CA SER A 57 -1.04 -15.07 7.71
C SER A 57 -0.89 -14.41 6.32
N PRO A 58 -0.69 -15.19 5.23
CA PRO A 58 -0.67 -14.63 3.88
C PRO A 58 -1.89 -13.74 3.59
N ASN A 59 -1.66 -12.65 2.85
CA ASN A 59 -2.64 -11.62 2.52
C ASN A 59 -3.14 -10.80 3.72
N GLN A 60 -2.45 -10.85 4.85
CA GLN A 60 -2.70 -9.96 5.97
C GLN A 60 -1.69 -8.82 6.00
N ARG A 61 -2.19 -7.63 6.32
CA ARG A 61 -1.42 -6.41 6.46
C ARG A 61 -1.65 -5.83 7.86
N TYR A 62 -0.58 -5.73 8.65
CA TYR A 62 -0.57 -4.95 9.88
C TYR A 62 -0.24 -3.50 9.57
N VAL A 63 -1.02 -2.57 10.09
CA VAL A 63 -0.84 -1.12 9.91
C VAL A 63 -0.71 -0.47 11.28
N PHE A 64 0.30 0.38 11.43
CA PHE A 64 0.50 1.21 12.62
C PHE A 64 0.48 2.68 12.21
N ASN A 65 -0.45 3.45 12.77
CA ASN A 65 -0.53 4.88 12.56
C ASN A 65 0.34 5.63 13.58
N THR A 66 1.38 6.30 13.09
CA THR A 66 2.39 6.97 13.94
C THR A 66 1.85 8.23 14.62
N THR A 67 0.78 8.83 14.10
CA THR A 67 0.14 10.03 14.66
C THR A 67 -0.84 9.67 15.77
N THR A 68 -1.71 8.69 15.54
CA THR A 68 -2.75 8.28 16.50
C THR A 68 -2.28 7.20 17.46
N GLN A 69 -1.12 6.58 17.22
CA GLN A 69 -0.55 5.47 17.98
C GLN A 69 -1.49 4.23 18.00
N LYS A 70 -2.34 4.10 16.99
CA LYS A 70 -3.26 2.96 16.85
C LYS A 70 -2.78 2.00 15.78
N SER A 71 -3.11 0.75 15.96
CA SER A 71 -2.86 -0.29 14.95
C SER A 71 -4.15 -0.93 14.48
N SER A 72 -4.12 -1.43 13.25
CA SER A 72 -5.17 -2.27 12.66
C SER A 72 -4.56 -3.47 11.95
N LEU A 73 -5.37 -4.48 11.73
CA LEU A 73 -5.05 -5.65 10.92
C LEU A 73 -6.06 -5.73 9.79
N ASP A 74 -5.57 -5.50 8.57
CA ASP A 74 -6.35 -5.67 7.36
C ASP A 74 -6.20 -7.14 6.91
N SER A 75 -7.31 -7.80 6.63
CA SER A 75 -7.34 -9.17 6.11
C SER A 75 -7.75 -9.16 4.65
N ASP A 76 -7.30 -10.17 3.90
CA ASP A 76 -7.64 -10.36 2.48
C ASP A 76 -7.13 -9.22 1.56
N VAL A 77 -5.93 -8.74 1.85
CA VAL A 77 -5.25 -7.71 1.05
C VAL A 77 -4.60 -8.35 -0.17
N ASP A 78 -4.83 -7.80 -1.38
CA ASP A 78 -4.10 -8.24 -2.57
C ASP A 78 -2.64 -7.75 -2.52
N PRO A 79 -1.64 -8.64 -2.40
CA PRO A 79 -0.24 -8.23 -2.33
C PRO A 79 0.26 -7.55 -3.61
N THR A 80 -0.36 -7.80 -4.76
CA THR A 80 0.11 -7.27 -6.05
C THR A 80 0.09 -5.75 -6.09
N LEU A 81 -0.86 -5.11 -5.41
CA LEU A 81 -0.93 -3.65 -5.26
C LEU A 81 0.28 -3.05 -4.54
N TYR A 82 0.95 -3.85 -3.70
CA TYR A 82 2.06 -3.39 -2.87
C TYR A 82 3.42 -3.89 -3.35
N THR A 83 3.45 -4.88 -4.26
CA THR A 83 4.68 -5.47 -4.81
C THR A 83 4.97 -5.05 -6.25
N CYS A 84 4.09 -4.28 -6.85
CA CYS A 84 4.16 -3.83 -8.25
C CYS A 84 5.46 -3.08 -8.60
N TRP A 85 6.13 -2.45 -7.63
CA TRP A 85 7.40 -1.78 -7.82
C TRP A 85 8.54 -2.72 -8.30
N ARG A 86 8.39 -4.04 -8.10
CA ARG A 86 9.37 -5.05 -8.58
C ARG A 86 9.28 -5.27 -10.09
N GLU A 87 8.11 -5.07 -10.66
CA GLU A 87 7.81 -5.31 -12.08
C GLU A 87 7.55 -4.01 -12.84
N ASN A 88 7.61 -2.86 -12.16
CA ASN A 88 7.22 -1.54 -12.68
C ASN A 88 5.79 -1.50 -13.25
N LEU A 89 4.94 -2.43 -12.86
CA LEU A 89 3.58 -2.56 -13.36
C LEU A 89 2.58 -2.76 -12.22
N LEU A 90 1.70 -1.80 -12.00
CA LEU A 90 0.57 -1.90 -11.09
C LEU A 90 -0.60 -2.55 -11.85
N GLU A 91 -0.86 -3.82 -11.57
CA GLU A 91 -2.02 -4.53 -12.11
C GLU A 91 -3.20 -4.36 -11.14
N ILE A 92 -4.30 -3.81 -11.65
CA ILE A 92 -5.51 -3.46 -10.90
C ILE A 92 -6.62 -4.41 -11.35
N LYS A 93 -7.14 -5.20 -10.42
CA LYS A 93 -8.18 -6.22 -10.69
C LYS A 93 -9.37 -5.99 -9.79
N ASP A 94 -10.33 -5.23 -10.28
CA ASP A 94 -11.55 -4.89 -9.53
C ASP A 94 -11.26 -4.30 -8.15
N GLU A 95 -10.32 -3.34 -8.10
CA GLU A 95 -9.88 -2.72 -6.85
C GLU A 95 -10.59 -1.40 -6.57
N PRO A 96 -10.87 -1.08 -5.29
CA PRO A 96 -11.34 0.24 -4.91
C PRO A 96 -10.34 1.32 -5.32
N LEU A 97 -10.83 2.37 -5.98
CA LEU A 97 -9.97 3.46 -6.45
C LEU A 97 -9.19 4.14 -5.31
N GLY A 98 -9.78 4.23 -4.12
CA GLY A 98 -9.10 4.74 -2.94
C GLY A 98 -7.84 3.93 -2.57
N ASP A 99 -7.86 2.61 -2.70
CA ASP A 99 -6.71 1.74 -2.39
C ASP A 99 -5.65 1.81 -3.49
N VAL A 100 -6.07 1.94 -4.75
CA VAL A 100 -5.14 2.20 -5.86
C VAL A 100 -4.40 3.53 -5.66
N LEU A 101 -5.10 4.60 -5.25
CA LEU A 101 -4.47 5.89 -4.95
C LEU A 101 -3.48 5.81 -3.79
N LYS A 102 -3.80 5.07 -2.72
CA LYS A 102 -2.86 4.81 -1.62
C LYS A 102 -1.59 4.11 -2.10
N SER A 103 -1.73 3.17 -3.02
CA SER A 103 -0.57 2.47 -3.61
C SER A 103 0.29 3.43 -4.42
N ILE A 104 -0.32 4.32 -5.22
CA ILE A 104 0.39 5.36 -5.97
C ILE A 104 1.08 6.35 -5.01
N GLU A 105 0.40 6.78 -3.94
CA GLU A 105 1.00 7.64 -2.91
C GLU A 105 2.25 7.02 -2.30
N ALA A 106 2.20 5.73 -1.98
CA ALA A 106 3.31 4.99 -1.42
C ALA A 106 4.48 4.86 -2.42
N ILE A 107 4.21 4.51 -3.68
CA ILE A 107 5.22 4.34 -4.74
C ILE A 107 5.94 5.66 -5.03
N TYR A 108 5.19 6.75 -5.18
CA TYR A 108 5.75 8.06 -5.56
C TYR A 108 6.09 8.95 -4.36
N GLN A 109 5.91 8.46 -3.13
CA GLN A 109 6.16 9.20 -1.89
C GLN A 109 5.46 10.58 -1.89
N THR A 110 4.21 10.60 -2.32
CA THR A 110 3.37 11.78 -2.44
C THR A 110 2.08 11.60 -1.64
N ASN A 111 1.28 12.66 -1.53
CA ASN A 111 -0.05 12.61 -0.95
C ASN A 111 -1.02 13.35 -1.87
N PHE A 112 -2.21 12.78 -2.03
CA PHE A 112 -3.32 13.39 -2.73
C PHE A 112 -4.39 13.84 -1.74
N ASN A 113 -5.15 14.84 -2.13
CA ASN A 113 -6.33 15.28 -1.39
C ASN A 113 -7.58 14.75 -2.09
N TYR A 114 -8.30 13.83 -1.45
CA TYR A 114 -9.52 13.20 -1.97
C TYR A 114 -10.43 12.74 -0.85
N ASP A 115 -11.72 12.58 -1.13
CA ASP A 115 -12.64 11.91 -0.21
C ASP A 115 -12.55 10.40 -0.42
N TRP A 116 -11.97 9.71 0.57
CA TRP A 116 -11.77 8.26 0.49
C TRP A 116 -13.11 7.52 0.42
N ASN A 117 -14.15 7.97 1.14
CA ASN A 117 -15.45 7.29 1.16
C ASN A 117 -16.12 7.32 -0.21
N GLU A 118 -15.98 8.43 -0.94
CA GLU A 118 -16.48 8.55 -2.31
C GLU A 118 -15.72 7.63 -3.26
N LEU A 119 -14.38 7.61 -3.18
CA LEU A 119 -13.53 6.86 -4.09
C LEU A 119 -13.49 5.36 -3.80
N ALA A 120 -13.74 4.94 -2.56
CA ALA A 120 -13.80 3.53 -2.18
C ALA A 120 -14.97 2.77 -2.83
N GLN A 121 -16.03 3.48 -3.24
CA GLN A 121 -17.17 2.87 -3.93
C GLN A 121 -16.91 2.61 -5.42
N ILE A 122 -15.83 3.17 -5.97
CA ILE A 122 -15.48 3.04 -7.38
C ILE A 122 -14.47 1.94 -7.52
N ARG A 123 -14.83 0.93 -8.29
CA ARG A 123 -13.94 -0.17 -8.61
C ARG A 123 -13.38 0.01 -10.02
N ILE A 124 -12.11 -0.18 -10.16
CA ILE A 124 -11.41 -0.02 -11.44
C ILE A 124 -10.62 -1.27 -11.81
N ASN A 125 -10.38 -1.40 -13.10
CA ASN A 125 -9.54 -2.44 -13.69
C ASN A 125 -8.52 -1.79 -14.62
N GLY A 126 -7.31 -2.31 -14.65
CA GLY A 126 -6.30 -1.82 -15.58
C GLY A 126 -4.89 -2.21 -15.20
N LYS A 127 -3.94 -1.67 -15.99
CA LYS A 127 -2.51 -1.80 -15.72
C LYS A 127 -1.87 -0.43 -15.84
N LEU A 128 -1.13 -0.02 -14.82
CA LEU A 128 -0.42 1.23 -14.78
C LEU A 128 1.09 0.94 -14.69
N ASP A 129 1.84 1.52 -15.63
CA ASP A 129 3.30 1.50 -15.58
C ASP A 129 3.78 2.51 -14.54
N VAL A 130 4.37 2.02 -13.45
CA VAL A 130 4.85 2.84 -12.34
C VAL A 130 6.32 3.26 -12.49
N SER A 131 6.95 2.94 -13.62
CA SER A 131 8.29 3.44 -13.96
C SER A 131 8.29 4.84 -14.56
N VAL A 132 7.11 5.31 -15.01
CA VAL A 132 6.94 6.64 -15.61
C VAL A 132 6.82 7.73 -14.54
N PRO A 133 7.06 9.02 -14.89
CA PRO A 133 6.78 10.13 -13.97
C PRO A 133 5.33 10.14 -13.48
N LEU A 134 5.12 10.63 -12.24
CA LEU A 134 3.80 10.68 -11.61
C LEU A 134 2.74 11.36 -12.48
N ASP A 135 3.09 12.47 -13.13
CA ASP A 135 2.16 13.21 -14.00
C ASP A 135 1.64 12.36 -15.17
N GLU A 136 2.53 11.59 -15.78
CA GLU A 136 2.16 10.68 -16.86
C GLU A 136 1.27 9.52 -16.35
N LEU A 137 1.59 8.98 -15.18
CA LEU A 137 0.77 7.94 -14.55
C LEU A 137 -0.62 8.47 -14.22
N LEU A 138 -0.74 9.68 -13.68
CA LEU A 138 -2.01 10.31 -13.38
C LEU A 138 -2.85 10.57 -14.64
N ASP A 139 -2.23 10.97 -15.76
CA ASP A 139 -2.92 11.11 -17.04
C ASP A 139 -3.48 9.77 -17.55
N ARG A 140 -2.79 8.67 -17.30
CA ARG A 140 -3.28 7.31 -17.60
C ARG A 140 -4.41 6.91 -16.65
N LEU A 141 -4.29 7.21 -15.36
CA LEU A 141 -5.31 6.90 -14.35
C LEU A 141 -6.66 7.60 -14.67
N VAL A 142 -6.62 8.87 -15.08
CA VAL A 142 -7.83 9.64 -15.48
C VAL A 142 -8.57 9.01 -16.67
N ARG A 143 -7.88 8.24 -17.50
CA ARG A 143 -8.51 7.53 -18.64
C ARG A 143 -9.26 6.26 -18.24
N ILE A 144 -8.87 5.63 -17.14
CA ILE A 144 -9.47 4.37 -16.65
C ILE A 144 -10.40 4.57 -15.45
N ALA A 145 -10.35 5.72 -14.80
CA ALA A 145 -11.15 6.04 -13.63
C ALA A 145 -12.01 7.29 -13.88
N PRO A 146 -13.24 7.37 -13.33
CA PRO A 146 -14.14 8.52 -13.48
C PRO A 146 -13.72 9.70 -12.59
N ILE A 147 -12.49 10.16 -12.73
CA ILE A 147 -11.91 11.25 -11.93
C ILE A 147 -11.31 12.33 -12.81
N ARG A 148 -11.12 13.49 -12.21
CA ARG A 148 -10.35 14.61 -12.75
C ARG A 148 -9.34 15.09 -11.73
N LEU A 149 -8.28 15.70 -12.20
CA LEU A 149 -7.26 16.34 -11.38
C LEU A 149 -7.52 17.85 -11.35
N ASP A 150 -7.24 18.49 -10.24
CA ASP A 150 -7.17 19.96 -10.18
C ASP A 150 -5.90 20.48 -10.88
N GLY A 151 -5.79 21.82 -11.00
CA GLY A 151 -4.64 22.45 -11.66
C GLY A 151 -3.29 22.18 -11.00
N THR A 152 -3.26 21.76 -9.74
CA THR A 152 -2.05 21.37 -8.99
C THR A 152 -1.72 19.88 -9.13
N ARG A 153 -2.63 19.09 -9.73
CA ARG A 153 -2.57 17.62 -9.84
C ARG A 153 -2.47 16.87 -8.51
N ARG A 154 -2.78 17.54 -7.41
CA ARG A 154 -2.75 16.96 -6.06
C ARG A 154 -4.13 16.73 -5.46
N LYS A 155 -5.17 17.34 -6.03
CA LYS A 155 -6.56 17.11 -5.62
C LYS A 155 -7.25 16.27 -6.68
N ILE A 156 -7.83 15.15 -6.24
CA ILE A 156 -8.56 14.20 -7.08
C ILE A 156 -10.04 14.38 -6.81
N ILE A 157 -10.81 14.58 -7.86
CA ILE A 157 -12.22 14.91 -7.80
C ILE A 157 -12.98 13.94 -8.70
N LEU A 158 -14.11 13.42 -8.23
CA LEU A 158 -15.00 12.63 -9.06
C LEU A 158 -15.58 13.44 -10.23
N ASN A 159 -15.64 12.81 -11.39
CA ASN A 159 -16.41 13.34 -12.51
C ASN A 159 -17.90 13.04 -12.29
N ASN A 160 -18.64 14.02 -11.80
CA ASN A 160 -20.10 13.93 -11.66
C ASN A 160 -20.82 14.18 -13.00
N ASN A 161 -20.22 13.77 -14.13
CA ASN A 161 -20.92 13.85 -15.41
C ASN A 161 -21.59 12.51 -15.70
N ARG A 162 -22.85 12.43 -15.37
CA ARG A 162 -23.87 11.70 -16.11
C ARG A 162 -24.82 12.69 -16.74
#